data_f55ad87e02a4627872277f2a7549cdd9
#
_entry.id   f55ad87e02a4627872277f2a7549cdd9
#
_cell.length_a   1.000
_cell.length_b   1.000
_cell.length_c   1.000
_cell.angle_alpha   90.00
_cell.angle_beta   90.00
_cell.angle_gamma   90.00
#
_symmetry.space_group_name_H-M   'P 1'
#
loop_
_entity.id
_entity.type
_entity.pdbx_description
1 polymer ?
#
loop_
_entity_poly.entity_id
_entity_poly.type
_entity_poly.pdbx_seq_one_letter_code
_entity_poly.pdbx_strand_id
1 'polypeptide(L)'
;MGKTYKIAAIAGDGIGKEVMPEGLRVLHAAAKRFGIALDFHDIPWASCDYYAAHGDMMPTDWKAQLQGMDALYFGAVGWPATVPDNVSLWGSLLKFRREFDQYINLRPVRLFEGVPCPLAGRKPGDIDFFIVRENTEGEYTKLGGIMFEGTEREVVIQENVFSRYGTDRVLKYAFELAHSRARKHLTVATKSNGIAISMPWWDGRADAMHAHFPQVTVDKQHIDILSARFVLQPQRFDVVVASNLFGDILSDLAEHLGLRTRAELLGWIATAGLQVLGRIDTRPKHPKSRDASDPLHAARSAEVTSLWRLAAA
;
A
#
# COMPACT_ATOMS: atom_id res chain seq x y z
N MET A 1 19.44 -1.40 28.06
CA MET A 1 19.64 -1.15 26.62
C MET A 1 18.30 -1.37 25.93
N GLY A 2 17.85 -0.43 25.08
CA GLY A 2 16.62 -0.59 24.32
C GLY A 2 16.75 -1.73 23.29
N LYS A 3 15.62 -2.23 22.79
CA LYS A 3 15.56 -3.23 21.72
C LYS A 3 16.20 -2.67 20.43
N THR A 4 17.07 -3.43 19.77
CA THR A 4 17.52 -3.16 18.41
C THR A 4 16.58 -3.86 17.44
N TYR A 5 16.00 -3.12 16.50
CA TYR A 5 15.09 -3.65 15.50
C TYR A 5 15.86 -4.00 14.23
N LYS A 6 15.70 -5.23 13.76
CA LYS A 6 16.30 -5.72 12.52
C LYS A 6 15.39 -5.47 11.34
N ILE A 7 15.88 -4.74 10.35
CA ILE A 7 15.13 -4.32 9.18
C ILE A 7 15.74 -4.93 7.93
N ALA A 8 14.99 -5.75 7.21
CA ALA A 8 15.40 -6.21 5.89
C ALA A 8 15.10 -5.12 4.85
N ALA A 9 16.13 -4.59 4.21
CA ALA A 9 16.02 -3.58 3.17
C ALA A 9 16.04 -4.23 1.78
N ILE A 10 14.96 -4.10 1.03
CA ILE A 10 14.79 -4.68 -0.31
C ILE A 10 14.55 -3.53 -1.29
N ALA A 11 15.55 -3.17 -2.09
CA ALA A 11 15.42 -2.06 -3.04
C ALA A 11 14.47 -2.41 -4.20
N GLY A 12 14.52 -3.65 -4.71
CA GLY A 12 13.75 -4.09 -5.86
C GLY A 12 14.26 -3.52 -7.17
N ASP A 13 13.35 -2.94 -7.98
CA ASP A 13 13.60 -2.51 -9.36
C ASP A 13 13.43 -1.00 -9.56
N GLY A 14 13.95 -0.49 -10.68
CA GLY A 14 13.69 0.86 -11.16
C GLY A 14 13.83 1.94 -10.09
N ILE A 15 12.73 2.65 -9.85
CA ILE A 15 12.66 3.73 -8.86
C ILE A 15 13.01 3.26 -7.44
N GLY A 16 12.79 1.98 -7.12
CA GLY A 16 13.13 1.40 -5.82
C GLY A 16 14.63 1.55 -5.49
N LYS A 17 15.50 1.37 -6.49
CA LYS A 17 16.94 1.54 -6.34
C LYS A 17 17.34 2.99 -6.06
N GLU A 18 16.54 3.95 -6.55
CA GLU A 18 16.80 5.38 -6.33
C GLU A 18 16.24 5.87 -4.97
N VAL A 19 15.06 5.40 -4.58
CA VAL A 19 14.42 5.89 -3.34
C VAL A 19 14.90 5.18 -2.08
N MET A 20 15.39 3.94 -2.20
CA MET A 20 15.85 3.16 -1.04
C MET A 20 16.99 3.86 -0.28
N PRO A 21 18.08 4.33 -0.92
CA PRO A 21 19.15 5.03 -0.21
C PRO A 21 18.68 6.29 0.53
N GLU A 22 17.76 7.05 -0.08
CA GLU A 22 17.21 8.26 0.53
C GLU A 22 16.31 7.92 1.72
N GLY A 23 15.47 6.88 1.59
CA GLY A 23 14.65 6.39 2.68
C GLY A 23 15.49 5.89 3.87
N LEU A 24 16.53 5.12 3.61
CA LEU A 24 17.47 4.67 4.66
C LEU A 24 18.15 5.85 5.35
N ARG A 25 18.55 6.88 4.62
CA ARG A 25 19.12 8.12 5.19
C ARG A 25 18.17 8.77 6.18
N VAL A 26 16.89 8.86 5.81
CA VAL A 26 15.86 9.44 6.69
C VAL A 26 15.62 8.57 7.91
N LEU A 27 15.53 7.25 7.74
CA LEU A 27 15.37 6.32 8.86
C LEU A 27 16.54 6.36 9.83
N HIS A 28 17.77 6.46 9.36
CA HIS A 28 18.95 6.67 10.21
C HIS A 28 18.90 8.00 10.99
N ALA A 29 18.49 9.09 10.34
CA ALA A 29 18.35 10.38 11.00
C ALA A 29 17.26 10.35 12.08
N ALA A 30 16.15 9.70 11.80
CA ALA A 30 15.05 9.46 12.73
C ALA A 30 15.49 8.63 13.93
N ALA A 31 16.11 7.48 13.66
CA ALA A 31 16.62 6.57 14.67
C ALA A 31 17.56 7.31 15.64
N LYS A 32 18.50 8.09 15.10
CA LYS A 32 19.42 8.93 15.90
C LYS A 32 18.68 9.94 16.77
N ARG A 33 17.67 10.63 16.19
CA ARG A 33 16.91 11.68 16.91
C ARG A 33 16.09 11.11 18.06
N PHE A 34 15.46 9.96 17.87
CA PHE A 34 14.52 9.38 18.84
C PHE A 34 15.16 8.28 19.71
N GLY A 35 16.46 8.04 19.59
CA GLY A 35 17.15 7.01 20.37
C GLY A 35 16.71 5.58 20.03
N ILE A 36 16.25 5.34 18.80
CA ILE A 36 15.81 4.03 18.32
C ILE A 36 17.03 3.32 17.69
N ALA A 37 17.31 2.07 18.09
CA ALA A 37 18.36 1.28 17.48
C ALA A 37 17.77 0.49 16.29
N LEU A 38 18.22 0.81 15.07
CA LEU A 38 17.87 0.10 13.82
C LEU A 38 19.10 -0.59 13.25
N ASP A 39 18.97 -1.85 12.88
CA ASP A 39 19.98 -2.68 12.22
C ASP A 39 19.44 -3.09 10.84
N PHE A 40 20.01 -2.52 9.76
CA PHE A 40 19.56 -2.74 8.41
C PHE A 40 20.35 -3.86 7.73
N HIS A 41 19.63 -4.82 7.17
CA HIS A 41 20.16 -5.92 6.40
C HIS A 41 19.76 -5.76 4.93
N ASP A 42 20.73 -5.58 4.05
CA ASP A 42 20.48 -5.48 2.61
C ASP A 42 20.14 -6.84 2.03
N ILE A 43 19.05 -6.90 1.29
CA ILE A 43 18.49 -8.12 0.69
C ILE A 43 18.56 -7.98 -0.83
N PRO A 44 19.41 -8.78 -1.52
CA PRO A 44 19.70 -8.59 -2.94
C PRO A 44 18.71 -9.25 -3.90
N TRP A 45 17.64 -9.86 -3.41
CA TRP A 45 16.63 -10.55 -4.21
C TRP A 45 15.27 -9.83 -4.16
N ALA A 46 14.23 -10.43 -4.72
CA ALA A 46 12.92 -9.81 -5.01
C ALA A 46 13.05 -8.66 -6.02
N SER A 47 13.77 -8.93 -7.12
CA SER A 47 13.98 -7.99 -8.21
C SER A 47 14.03 -8.71 -9.55
N CYS A 48 13.78 -7.96 -10.63
CA CYS A 48 13.92 -8.46 -12.00
C CYS A 48 15.37 -8.81 -12.34
N ASP A 49 16.35 -8.12 -11.76
CA ASP A 49 17.78 -8.46 -11.92
C ASP A 49 18.09 -9.82 -11.31
N TYR A 50 17.55 -10.09 -10.12
CA TYR A 50 17.71 -11.40 -9.49
C TYR A 50 17.03 -12.49 -10.32
N TYR A 51 15.84 -12.22 -10.86
CA TYR A 51 15.15 -13.14 -11.75
C TYR A 51 15.96 -13.45 -13.01
N ALA A 52 16.55 -12.46 -13.64
CA ALA A 52 17.38 -12.64 -14.82
C ALA A 52 18.59 -13.55 -14.57
N ALA A 53 19.16 -13.51 -13.37
CA ALA A 53 20.32 -14.30 -12.98
C ALA A 53 19.96 -15.73 -12.51
N HIS A 54 18.77 -15.93 -11.92
CA HIS A 54 18.44 -17.17 -11.19
C HIS A 54 17.16 -17.87 -11.68
N GLY A 55 16.36 -17.22 -12.53
CA GLY A 55 15.09 -17.78 -13.04
C GLY A 55 13.93 -17.74 -12.05
N ASP A 56 14.10 -17.16 -10.87
CA ASP A 56 13.04 -16.92 -9.88
C ASP A 56 13.23 -15.53 -9.24
N MET A 57 12.18 -14.95 -8.70
CA MET A 57 12.24 -13.63 -8.05
C MET A 57 12.94 -13.68 -6.69
N MET A 58 12.96 -14.82 -6.03
CA MET A 58 13.52 -15.02 -4.71
C MET A 58 14.13 -16.42 -4.57
N PRO A 59 15.13 -16.62 -3.71
CA PRO A 59 15.67 -17.95 -3.41
C PRO A 59 14.62 -18.82 -2.73
N THR A 60 14.78 -20.16 -2.80
CA THR A 60 13.82 -21.11 -2.23
C THR A 60 13.69 -20.99 -0.70
N ASP A 61 14.74 -20.57 -0.03
CA ASP A 61 14.83 -20.36 1.42
C ASP A 61 14.58 -18.91 1.87
N TRP A 62 14.03 -18.05 0.99
CA TRP A 62 13.80 -16.64 1.25
C TRP A 62 13.12 -16.34 2.59
N LYS A 63 12.18 -17.20 2.99
CA LYS A 63 11.44 -17.04 4.26
C LYS A 63 12.34 -17.29 5.47
N ALA A 64 13.25 -18.26 5.38
CA ALA A 64 14.24 -18.53 6.42
C ALA A 64 15.25 -17.37 6.53
N GLN A 65 15.66 -16.78 5.40
CA GLN A 65 16.56 -15.61 5.39
C GLN A 65 15.94 -14.38 6.05
N LEU A 66 14.61 -14.23 6.02
CA LEU A 66 13.90 -13.16 6.69
C LEU A 66 13.48 -13.50 8.13
N GLN A 67 13.79 -14.70 8.60
CA GLN A 67 13.46 -15.09 9.96
C GLN A 67 14.22 -14.23 10.98
N GLY A 68 13.48 -13.68 11.95
CA GLY A 68 14.05 -12.81 12.99
C GLY A 68 14.20 -11.35 12.57
N MET A 69 13.77 -10.95 11.37
CA MET A 69 13.58 -9.55 11.02
C MET A 69 12.31 -9.00 11.69
N ASP A 70 12.39 -7.80 12.23
CA ASP A 70 11.24 -7.12 12.84
C ASP A 70 10.35 -6.45 11.77
N ALA A 71 10.95 -6.02 10.64
CA ALA A 71 10.24 -5.41 9.53
C ALA A 71 10.96 -5.60 8.19
N LEU A 72 10.18 -5.47 7.10
CA LEU A 72 10.68 -5.35 5.74
C LEU A 72 10.53 -3.89 5.30
N TYR A 73 11.63 -3.27 4.87
CA TYR A 73 11.62 -1.98 4.19
C TYR A 73 11.79 -2.26 2.70
N PHE A 74 10.67 -2.17 1.97
CA PHE A 74 10.58 -2.60 0.58
C PHE A 74 10.44 -1.40 -0.35
N GLY A 75 11.26 -1.35 -1.40
CA GLY A 75 11.21 -0.31 -2.41
C GLY A 75 10.14 -0.59 -3.46
N ALA A 76 10.54 -0.78 -4.72
CA ALA A 76 9.63 -1.07 -5.83
C ALA A 76 10.04 -2.38 -6.51
N VAL A 77 9.06 -3.19 -6.94
CA VAL A 77 9.31 -4.40 -7.72
C VAL A 77 8.51 -4.38 -9.01
N GLY A 78 9.13 -4.85 -10.07
CA GLY A 78 8.55 -4.97 -11.39
C GLY A 78 9.26 -4.07 -12.41
N TRP A 79 9.64 -4.71 -13.52
CA TRP A 79 10.22 -4.06 -14.68
C TRP A 79 9.71 -4.77 -15.93
N PRO A 80 8.53 -4.38 -16.46
CA PRO A 80 7.82 -5.12 -17.52
C PRO A 80 8.61 -5.30 -18.81
N ALA A 81 9.62 -4.44 -19.04
CA ALA A 81 10.51 -4.58 -20.18
C ALA A 81 11.39 -5.85 -20.15
N THR A 82 11.60 -6.44 -18.97
CA THR A 82 12.44 -7.63 -18.78
C THR A 82 11.71 -8.81 -18.17
N VAL A 83 10.78 -8.56 -17.24
CA VAL A 83 10.02 -9.57 -16.52
C VAL A 83 8.54 -9.17 -16.50
N PRO A 84 7.62 -10.03 -17.00
CA PRO A 84 6.20 -9.74 -16.95
C PRO A 84 5.69 -9.45 -15.53
N ASP A 85 4.77 -8.50 -15.38
CA ASP A 85 4.23 -8.07 -14.08
C ASP A 85 3.61 -9.23 -13.28
N ASN A 86 2.93 -10.16 -13.96
CA ASN A 86 2.38 -11.34 -13.30
C ASN A 86 3.46 -12.25 -12.70
N VAL A 87 4.67 -12.28 -13.25
CA VAL A 87 5.80 -13.04 -12.70
C VAL A 87 6.40 -12.30 -11.51
N SER A 88 6.74 -11.02 -11.67
CA SER A 88 7.37 -10.24 -10.62
C SER A 88 6.47 -10.08 -9.40
N LEU A 89 5.19 -9.76 -9.59
CA LEU A 89 4.21 -9.55 -8.52
C LEU A 89 3.92 -10.84 -7.75
N TRP A 90 3.61 -11.95 -8.47
CA TRP A 90 3.30 -13.23 -7.83
C TRP A 90 4.54 -13.94 -7.29
N GLY A 91 5.70 -13.69 -7.88
CA GLY A 91 6.98 -14.27 -7.47
C GLY A 91 7.58 -13.63 -6.21
N SER A 92 7.15 -12.42 -5.81
CA SER A 92 7.71 -11.69 -4.68
C SER A 92 6.64 -11.07 -3.76
N LEU A 93 6.09 -9.92 -4.11
CA LEU A 93 5.24 -9.10 -3.24
C LEU A 93 4.02 -9.86 -2.67
N LEU A 94 3.30 -10.61 -3.51
CA LEU A 94 2.14 -11.38 -3.06
C LEU A 94 2.53 -12.56 -2.17
N LYS A 95 3.75 -13.12 -2.33
CA LYS A 95 4.27 -14.13 -1.40
C LYS A 95 4.48 -13.52 -0.01
N PHE A 96 5.10 -12.33 0.09
CA PHE A 96 5.27 -11.65 1.38
C PHE A 96 3.94 -11.40 2.08
N ARG A 97 2.96 -10.84 1.35
CA ARG A 97 1.63 -10.54 1.89
C ARG A 97 0.97 -11.76 2.49
N ARG A 98 1.03 -12.89 1.80
CA ARG A 98 0.37 -14.14 2.21
C ARG A 98 1.14 -14.89 3.28
N GLU A 99 2.43 -15.09 3.06
CA GLU A 99 3.26 -15.92 3.94
C GLU A 99 3.54 -15.27 5.31
N PHE A 100 3.51 -13.93 5.37
CA PHE A 100 3.61 -13.17 6.63
C PHE A 100 2.26 -12.68 7.15
N ASP A 101 1.14 -13.11 6.52
CA ASP A 101 -0.22 -12.71 6.87
C ASP A 101 -0.38 -11.18 7.04
N GLN A 102 0.19 -10.42 6.11
CA GLN A 102 0.10 -8.96 6.08
C GLN A 102 -1.29 -8.53 5.57
N TYR A 103 -2.32 -8.74 6.38
CA TYR A 103 -3.71 -8.61 5.99
C TYR A 103 -4.19 -7.16 5.81
N ILE A 104 -3.43 -6.18 6.27
CA ILE A 104 -3.70 -4.75 6.10
C ILE A 104 -2.66 -4.16 5.14
N ASN A 105 -3.15 -3.46 4.12
CA ASN A 105 -2.39 -2.49 3.36
C ASN A 105 -2.93 -1.11 3.70
N LEU A 106 -2.21 -0.38 4.54
CA LEU A 106 -2.60 0.95 4.97
C LEU A 106 -2.01 1.99 4.03
N ARG A 107 -2.87 2.72 3.33
CA ARG A 107 -2.51 3.76 2.35
C ARG A 107 -2.93 5.14 2.88
N PRO A 108 -2.04 5.95 3.41
CA PRO A 108 -2.37 7.32 3.75
C PRO A 108 -2.33 8.22 2.53
N VAL A 109 -3.24 9.16 2.49
CA VAL A 109 -3.39 10.14 1.43
C VAL A 109 -3.38 11.51 2.07
N ARG A 110 -2.36 12.31 1.75
CA ARG A 110 -2.21 13.64 2.34
C ARG A 110 -1.61 14.63 1.34
N LEU A 111 -2.19 15.81 1.26
CA LEU A 111 -1.63 16.92 0.52
C LEU A 111 -0.67 17.71 1.42
N PHE A 112 0.61 17.73 1.05
CA PHE A 112 1.65 18.43 1.78
C PHE A 112 1.92 19.83 1.24
N GLU A 113 2.49 20.69 2.08
CA GLU A 113 2.95 22.00 1.68
C GLU A 113 4.08 21.90 0.63
N GLY A 114 4.01 22.72 -0.41
CA GLY A 114 5.00 22.72 -1.50
C GLY A 114 4.79 21.62 -2.54
N VAL A 115 3.81 20.73 -2.36
CA VAL A 115 3.46 19.71 -3.36
C VAL A 115 2.33 20.22 -4.24
N PRO A 116 2.49 20.25 -5.59
CA PRO A 116 1.42 20.66 -6.48
C PRO A 116 0.29 19.62 -6.49
N CYS A 117 -0.93 20.08 -6.21
CA CYS A 117 -2.11 19.24 -6.32
C CYS A 117 -2.70 19.34 -7.74
N PRO A 118 -3.06 18.22 -8.39
CA PRO A 118 -3.72 18.25 -9.69
C PRO A 118 -5.17 18.78 -9.62
N LEU A 119 -5.76 18.78 -8.43
CA LEU A 119 -7.10 19.33 -8.21
C LEU A 119 -7.01 20.83 -7.95
N ALA A 120 -7.73 21.60 -8.76
CA ALA A 120 -7.77 23.06 -8.64
C ALA A 120 -8.25 23.53 -7.27
N GLY A 121 -7.59 24.55 -6.71
CA GLY A 121 -8.01 25.23 -5.48
C GLY A 121 -7.80 24.43 -4.20
N ARG A 122 -7.09 23.32 -4.22
CA ARG A 122 -6.76 22.54 -3.01
C ARG A 122 -5.49 23.07 -2.34
N LYS A 123 -5.47 23.04 -1.02
CA LYS A 123 -4.36 23.48 -0.17
C LYS A 123 -4.00 22.40 0.85
N PRO A 124 -2.80 22.45 1.44
CA PRO A 124 -2.40 21.55 2.52
C PRO A 124 -3.44 21.47 3.63
N GLY A 125 -3.77 20.23 4.05
CA GLY A 125 -4.82 19.95 5.03
C GLY A 125 -6.21 19.68 4.44
N ASP A 126 -6.47 20.02 3.18
CA ASP A 126 -7.76 19.71 2.53
C ASP A 126 -7.87 18.19 2.22
N ILE A 127 -6.75 17.52 2.02
CA ILE A 127 -6.67 16.07 1.77
C ILE A 127 -5.84 15.47 2.90
N ASP A 128 -6.48 14.70 3.77
CA ASP A 128 -5.86 13.96 4.87
C ASP A 128 -6.78 12.82 5.29
N PHE A 129 -6.60 11.66 4.69
CA PHE A 129 -7.38 10.45 4.99
C PHE A 129 -6.55 9.19 4.79
N PHE A 130 -7.07 8.04 5.24
CA PHE A 130 -6.44 6.74 5.06
C PHE A 130 -7.34 5.81 4.26
N ILE A 131 -6.72 4.97 3.43
CA ILE A 131 -7.36 3.82 2.83
C ILE A 131 -6.83 2.57 3.52
N VAL A 132 -7.74 1.79 4.11
CA VAL A 132 -7.47 0.48 4.68
C VAL A 132 -7.89 -0.55 3.64
N ARG A 133 -6.91 -1.09 2.92
CA ARG A 133 -7.11 -2.10 1.88
C ARG A 133 -6.92 -3.49 2.48
N GLU A 134 -7.86 -4.40 2.24
CA GLU A 134 -7.64 -5.82 2.45
C GLU A 134 -6.47 -6.29 1.56
N ASN A 135 -5.61 -7.20 2.04
CA ASN A 135 -4.33 -7.45 1.39
C ASN A 135 -3.97 -8.94 1.20
N THR A 136 -4.82 -9.87 1.58
CA THR A 136 -4.50 -11.32 1.55
C THR A 136 -5.50 -12.19 0.81
N GLU A 137 -6.73 -11.73 0.62
CA GLU A 137 -7.81 -12.45 -0.03
C GLU A 137 -8.59 -11.54 -1.01
N GLY A 138 -9.86 -11.74 -1.20
CA GLY A 138 -10.70 -10.95 -2.07
C GLY A 138 -10.58 -11.36 -3.53
N GLU A 139 -10.39 -10.39 -4.40
CA GLU A 139 -10.33 -10.56 -5.85
C GLU A 139 -8.97 -11.06 -6.34
N TYR A 140 -7.90 -10.89 -5.54
CA TYR A 140 -6.54 -11.35 -5.85
C TYR A 140 -6.31 -12.79 -5.38
N THR A 141 -7.18 -13.72 -5.76
CA THR A 141 -7.03 -15.15 -5.49
C THR A 141 -6.61 -15.92 -6.74
N LYS A 142 -5.96 -17.07 -6.55
CA LYS A 142 -5.66 -18.02 -7.64
C LYS A 142 -6.70 -19.14 -7.72
N LEU A 143 -7.97 -18.83 -7.43
CA LEU A 143 -9.06 -19.79 -7.55
C LEU A 143 -9.82 -19.54 -8.84
N GLY A 144 -9.89 -20.57 -9.66
CA GLY A 144 -10.50 -20.53 -10.97
C GLY A 144 -9.80 -21.46 -11.95
N GLY A 145 -10.05 -21.29 -13.22
CA GLY A 145 -9.45 -22.07 -14.26
C GLY A 145 -9.98 -21.75 -15.64
N ILE A 146 -9.40 -22.41 -16.63
CA ILE A 146 -9.78 -22.29 -18.03
C ILE A 146 -10.24 -23.66 -18.52
N MET A 147 -11.41 -23.69 -19.17
CA MET A 147 -11.93 -24.88 -19.87
C MET A 147 -11.94 -24.61 -21.36
N PHE A 148 -11.68 -25.67 -22.17
CA PHE A 148 -11.66 -25.60 -23.62
C PHE A 148 -10.69 -24.56 -24.19
N GLU A 149 -9.54 -24.36 -23.50
CA GLU A 149 -8.52 -23.39 -23.85
C GLU A 149 -8.13 -23.42 -25.32
N GLY A 150 -8.04 -22.27 -25.97
CA GLY A 150 -7.69 -22.12 -27.39
C GLY A 150 -8.78 -22.49 -28.38
N THR A 151 -10.02 -22.73 -27.94
CA THR A 151 -11.17 -23.00 -28.80
C THR A 151 -12.23 -21.92 -28.73
N GLU A 152 -13.19 -21.88 -29.66
CA GLU A 152 -14.34 -20.98 -29.63
C GLU A 152 -15.24 -21.19 -28.38
N ARG A 153 -15.09 -22.31 -27.68
CA ARG A 153 -15.86 -22.67 -26.48
C ARG A 153 -15.09 -22.41 -25.21
N GLU A 154 -13.98 -21.68 -25.27
CA GLU A 154 -13.17 -21.33 -24.09
C GLU A 154 -14.01 -20.64 -23.04
N VAL A 155 -13.88 -21.11 -21.80
CA VAL A 155 -14.52 -20.53 -20.62
C VAL A 155 -13.46 -20.28 -19.55
N VAL A 156 -13.40 -19.06 -19.05
CA VAL A 156 -12.50 -18.64 -17.97
C VAL A 156 -13.31 -18.33 -16.73
N ILE A 157 -12.91 -18.90 -15.60
CA ILE A 157 -13.52 -18.64 -14.29
C ILE A 157 -12.43 -18.08 -13.37
N GLN A 158 -12.72 -16.95 -12.73
CA GLN A 158 -11.93 -16.34 -11.66
C GLN A 158 -12.84 -16.13 -10.45
N GLU A 159 -12.52 -16.77 -9.33
CA GLU A 159 -13.30 -16.66 -8.11
C GLU A 159 -12.80 -15.50 -7.22
N ASN A 160 -13.74 -14.82 -6.57
CA ASN A 160 -13.47 -13.88 -5.47
C ASN A 160 -13.73 -14.57 -4.15
N VAL A 161 -12.76 -14.52 -3.23
CA VAL A 161 -12.87 -15.20 -1.93
C VAL A 161 -12.87 -14.20 -0.81
N PHE A 162 -13.95 -14.18 -0.04
CA PHE A 162 -14.10 -13.37 1.16
C PHE A 162 -14.37 -14.29 2.34
N SER A 163 -13.42 -14.46 3.24
CA SER A 163 -13.63 -15.19 4.46
C SER A 163 -14.14 -14.27 5.58
N ARG A 164 -14.90 -14.83 6.52
CA ARG A 164 -15.32 -14.07 7.70
C ARG A 164 -14.10 -13.61 8.51
N TYR A 165 -13.11 -14.47 8.64
CA TYR A 165 -11.87 -14.17 9.37
C TYR A 165 -11.12 -12.98 8.74
N GLY A 166 -10.87 -13.01 7.41
CA GLY A 166 -10.16 -11.96 6.71
C GLY A 166 -10.93 -10.64 6.71
N THR A 167 -12.25 -10.70 6.41
CA THR A 167 -13.09 -9.51 6.37
C THR A 167 -13.27 -8.87 7.76
N ASP A 168 -13.54 -9.65 8.80
CA ASP A 168 -13.76 -9.09 10.15
C ASP A 168 -12.51 -8.40 10.70
N ARG A 169 -11.31 -8.95 10.46
CA ARG A 169 -10.07 -8.35 10.95
C ARG A 169 -9.71 -7.05 10.24
N VAL A 170 -9.95 -6.92 8.93
CA VAL A 170 -9.71 -5.67 8.21
C VAL A 170 -10.73 -4.61 8.60
N LEU A 171 -12.00 -4.98 8.74
CA LEU A 171 -13.03 -4.06 9.23
C LEU A 171 -12.71 -3.59 10.66
N LYS A 172 -12.35 -4.50 11.57
CA LYS A 172 -11.96 -4.14 12.93
C LYS A 172 -10.83 -3.10 12.93
N TYR A 173 -9.77 -3.34 12.17
CA TYR A 173 -8.66 -2.39 12.06
C TYR A 173 -9.13 -1.01 11.55
N ALA A 174 -9.97 -0.97 10.52
CA ALA A 174 -10.48 0.28 9.97
C ALA A 174 -11.35 1.05 10.97
N PHE A 175 -12.19 0.35 11.75
CA PHE A 175 -12.99 0.96 12.81
C PHE A 175 -12.13 1.49 13.96
N GLU A 176 -11.11 0.73 14.39
CA GLU A 176 -10.15 1.17 15.41
C GLU A 176 -9.38 2.42 14.96
N LEU A 177 -8.92 2.43 13.70
CA LEU A 177 -8.27 3.59 13.12
C LEU A 177 -9.21 4.80 13.07
N ALA A 178 -10.43 4.65 12.55
CA ALA A 178 -11.40 5.72 12.51
C ALA A 178 -11.75 6.24 13.92
N HIS A 179 -11.90 5.33 14.89
CA HIS A 179 -12.15 5.70 16.30
C HIS A 179 -11.03 6.55 16.89
N SER A 180 -9.77 6.28 16.53
CA SER A 180 -8.59 7.02 17.01
C SER A 180 -8.45 8.42 16.40
N ARG A 181 -9.09 8.68 15.26
CA ARG A 181 -9.02 9.97 14.56
C ARG A 181 -10.07 10.95 15.07
N ALA A 182 -9.77 12.24 14.94
CA ALA A 182 -10.65 13.31 15.48
C ALA A 182 -12.04 13.31 14.83
N ARG A 183 -12.14 12.99 13.53
CA ARG A 183 -13.41 13.01 12.78
C ARG A 183 -14.27 11.79 13.02
N LYS A 184 -13.67 10.67 13.40
CA LYS A 184 -14.36 9.39 13.69
C LYS A 184 -15.32 8.97 12.58
N HIS A 185 -14.88 9.10 11.32
CA HIS A 185 -15.70 8.79 10.17
C HIS A 185 -15.07 7.66 9.34
N LEU A 186 -15.87 6.64 9.03
CA LEU A 186 -15.49 5.50 8.21
C LEU A 186 -16.39 5.40 6.98
N THR A 187 -15.78 5.44 5.81
CA THR A 187 -16.47 5.11 4.54
C THR A 187 -16.16 3.67 4.16
N VAL A 188 -17.18 2.85 3.97
CA VAL A 188 -17.06 1.46 3.51
C VAL A 188 -17.27 1.44 1.99
N ALA A 189 -16.22 1.08 1.25
CA ALA A 189 -16.31 0.88 -0.19
C ALA A 189 -17.03 -0.44 -0.50
N THR A 190 -18.02 -0.38 -1.36
CA THR A 190 -18.86 -1.53 -1.73
C THR A 190 -19.31 -1.48 -3.19
N LYS A 191 -19.93 -2.53 -3.69
CA LYS A 191 -20.66 -2.57 -4.96
C LYS A 191 -21.87 -3.49 -4.83
N SER A 192 -22.56 -3.44 -3.70
CA SER A 192 -23.67 -4.32 -3.36
C SER A 192 -24.87 -4.21 -4.30
N ASN A 193 -25.00 -3.12 -5.05
CA ASN A 193 -26.02 -2.99 -6.08
C ASN A 193 -25.71 -3.76 -7.39
N GLY A 194 -24.49 -4.28 -7.56
CA GLY A 194 -24.07 -4.99 -8.78
C GLY A 194 -23.43 -6.35 -8.52
N ILE A 195 -22.73 -6.51 -7.41
CA ILE A 195 -22.08 -7.76 -6.99
C ILE A 195 -22.96 -8.41 -5.92
N ALA A 196 -23.91 -9.25 -6.36
CA ALA A 196 -25.08 -9.63 -5.61
C ALA A 196 -24.85 -10.54 -4.38
N ILE A 197 -23.69 -11.18 -4.25
CA ILE A 197 -23.41 -12.12 -3.16
C ILE A 197 -22.37 -11.55 -2.19
N SER A 198 -21.16 -11.33 -2.65
CA SER A 198 -20.03 -10.97 -1.78
C SER A 198 -20.16 -9.55 -1.20
N MET A 199 -20.66 -8.58 -1.96
CA MET A 199 -20.71 -7.20 -1.48
C MET A 199 -21.85 -6.91 -0.49
N PRO A 200 -23.09 -7.41 -0.65
CA PRO A 200 -24.09 -7.36 0.43
C PRO A 200 -23.63 -8.06 1.71
N TRP A 201 -22.89 -9.17 1.57
CA TRP A 201 -22.31 -9.86 2.71
C TRP A 201 -21.23 -9.01 3.39
N TRP A 202 -20.33 -8.37 2.61
CA TRP A 202 -19.34 -7.39 3.09
C TRP A 202 -20.01 -6.25 3.84
N ASP A 203 -21.08 -5.67 3.29
CA ASP A 203 -21.87 -4.61 3.92
C ASP A 203 -22.46 -5.06 5.27
N GLY A 204 -22.99 -6.29 5.33
CA GLY A 204 -23.51 -6.87 6.56
C GLY A 204 -22.41 -7.12 7.62
N ARG A 205 -21.19 -7.48 7.20
CA ARG A 205 -20.06 -7.59 8.12
C ARG A 205 -19.66 -6.22 8.68
N ALA A 206 -19.68 -5.17 7.85
CA ALA A 206 -19.42 -3.81 8.29
C ALA A 206 -20.47 -3.32 9.31
N ASP A 207 -21.77 -3.63 9.09
CA ASP A 207 -22.84 -3.30 10.03
C ASP A 207 -22.65 -4.03 11.38
N ALA A 208 -22.31 -5.31 11.32
CA ALA A 208 -22.05 -6.09 12.53
C ALA A 208 -20.84 -5.55 13.31
N MET A 209 -19.79 -5.09 12.62
CA MET A 209 -18.64 -4.47 13.26
C MET A 209 -18.98 -3.10 13.86
N HIS A 210 -19.79 -2.30 13.16
CA HIS A 210 -20.20 -0.97 13.62
C HIS A 210 -20.90 -1.03 14.99
N ALA A 211 -21.63 -2.10 15.28
CA ALA A 211 -22.27 -2.29 16.59
C ALA A 211 -21.27 -2.25 17.77
N HIS A 212 -20.00 -2.56 17.54
CA HIS A 212 -18.92 -2.49 18.54
C HIS A 212 -18.26 -1.12 18.61
N PHE A 213 -18.53 -0.22 17.67
CA PHE A 213 -17.94 1.13 17.58
C PHE A 213 -19.02 2.21 17.36
N PRO A 214 -20.00 2.35 18.26
CA PRO A 214 -21.16 3.23 18.05
C PRO A 214 -20.81 4.73 17.93
N GLN A 215 -19.61 5.11 18.32
CA GLN A 215 -19.11 6.48 18.22
C GLN A 215 -18.44 6.80 16.86
N VAL A 216 -18.29 5.82 15.99
CA VAL A 216 -17.79 6.01 14.62
C VAL A 216 -18.98 6.22 13.68
N THR A 217 -18.99 7.33 12.97
CA THR A 217 -19.97 7.57 11.92
C THR A 217 -19.60 6.75 10.67
N VAL A 218 -20.54 6.01 10.12
CA VAL A 218 -20.30 5.13 8.96
C VAL A 218 -21.18 5.52 7.79
N ASP A 219 -20.59 5.59 6.60
CA ASP A 219 -21.31 5.61 5.34
C ASP A 219 -20.80 4.51 4.41
N LYS A 220 -21.69 3.95 3.59
CA LYS A 220 -21.36 2.95 2.56
C LYS A 220 -21.47 3.62 1.20
N GLN A 221 -20.48 3.44 0.36
CA GLN A 221 -20.47 4.05 -0.98
C GLN A 221 -20.07 3.03 -2.03
N HIS A 222 -20.84 2.99 -3.12
CA HIS A 222 -20.49 2.17 -4.28
C HIS A 222 -19.22 2.72 -4.92
N ILE A 223 -18.33 1.81 -5.33
CA ILE A 223 -16.98 2.12 -5.79
C ILE A 223 -16.92 3.14 -6.91
N ASP A 224 -17.87 3.13 -7.82
CA ASP A 224 -17.98 4.07 -8.94
C ASP A 224 -18.21 5.51 -8.47
N ILE A 225 -19.20 5.74 -7.61
CA ILE A 225 -19.45 7.07 -7.06
C ILE A 225 -18.39 7.47 -6.04
N LEU A 226 -17.82 6.52 -5.30
CA LEU A 226 -16.73 6.78 -4.38
C LEU A 226 -15.49 7.30 -5.10
N SER A 227 -15.12 6.68 -6.24
CA SER A 227 -14.01 7.12 -7.09
C SER A 227 -14.24 8.55 -7.61
N ALA A 228 -15.46 8.85 -8.07
CA ALA A 228 -15.79 10.23 -8.49
C ALA A 228 -15.67 11.23 -7.32
N ARG A 229 -16.10 10.86 -6.12
CA ARG A 229 -16.02 11.72 -4.93
C ARG A 229 -14.58 11.92 -4.43
N PHE A 230 -13.66 11.00 -4.67
CA PHE A 230 -12.25 11.22 -4.39
C PHE A 230 -11.71 12.44 -5.16
N VAL A 231 -12.17 12.62 -6.39
CA VAL A 231 -11.81 13.79 -7.21
C VAL A 231 -12.60 15.03 -6.80
N LEU A 232 -13.92 14.91 -6.67
CA LEU A 232 -14.80 16.05 -6.45
C LEU A 232 -14.77 16.58 -5.01
N GLN A 233 -14.66 15.71 -4.02
CA GLN A 233 -14.83 16.02 -2.61
C GLN A 233 -13.83 15.25 -1.72
N PRO A 234 -12.51 15.26 -1.99
CA PRO A 234 -11.52 14.47 -1.22
C PRO A 234 -11.50 14.82 0.26
N GLN A 235 -11.82 16.07 0.61
CA GLN A 235 -11.84 16.56 1.99
C GLN A 235 -12.90 15.90 2.89
N ARG A 236 -13.86 15.19 2.31
CA ARG A 236 -14.90 14.51 3.12
C ARG A 236 -14.40 13.24 3.80
N PHE A 237 -13.37 12.60 3.26
CA PHE A 237 -12.90 11.30 3.73
C PHE A 237 -11.97 11.42 4.94
N ASP A 238 -12.10 10.47 5.86
CA ASP A 238 -11.26 10.33 7.05
C ASP A 238 -10.57 8.96 7.07
N VAL A 239 -11.35 7.88 7.09
CA VAL A 239 -10.88 6.52 6.85
C VAL A 239 -11.79 5.87 5.82
N VAL A 240 -11.20 5.17 4.85
CA VAL A 240 -11.93 4.40 3.84
C VAL A 240 -11.49 2.94 3.95
N VAL A 241 -12.41 2.01 4.10
CA VAL A 241 -12.10 0.58 4.06
C VAL A 241 -12.60 -0.05 2.77
N ALA A 242 -11.79 -0.90 2.16
CA ALA A 242 -12.10 -1.52 0.88
C ALA A 242 -11.56 -2.95 0.77
N SER A 243 -12.19 -3.75 -0.10
CA SER A 243 -11.66 -5.03 -0.55
C SER A 243 -10.30 -4.86 -1.23
N ASN A 244 -9.66 -5.96 -1.55
CA ASN A 244 -8.32 -5.92 -2.13
C ASN A 244 -8.29 -5.14 -3.46
N LEU A 245 -9.16 -5.44 -4.41
CA LEU A 245 -9.22 -4.75 -5.70
C LEU A 245 -9.72 -3.30 -5.56
N PHE A 246 -10.79 -3.08 -4.81
CA PHE A 246 -11.31 -1.72 -4.64
C PHE A 246 -10.30 -0.82 -3.93
N GLY A 247 -9.59 -1.37 -2.93
CA GLY A 247 -8.54 -0.66 -2.23
C GLY A 247 -7.34 -0.31 -3.12
N ASP A 248 -7.01 -1.17 -4.08
CA ASP A 248 -5.96 -0.91 -5.08
C ASP A 248 -6.33 0.27 -5.98
N ILE A 249 -7.48 0.18 -6.62
CA ILE A 249 -7.98 1.24 -7.52
C ILE A 249 -8.10 2.58 -6.78
N LEU A 250 -8.68 2.57 -5.58
CA LEU A 250 -8.86 3.79 -4.79
C LEU A 250 -7.54 4.39 -4.34
N SER A 251 -6.56 3.57 -3.95
CA SER A 251 -5.26 4.08 -3.51
C SER A 251 -4.46 4.69 -4.65
N ASP A 252 -4.45 4.04 -5.82
CA ASP A 252 -3.79 4.58 -7.01
C ASP A 252 -4.42 5.93 -7.41
N LEU A 253 -5.76 6.01 -7.42
CA LEU A 253 -6.46 7.26 -7.66
C LEU A 253 -6.08 8.34 -6.62
N ALA A 254 -6.08 7.99 -5.34
CA ALA A 254 -5.82 8.91 -4.25
C ALA A 254 -4.36 9.42 -4.24
N GLU A 255 -3.40 8.55 -4.55
CA GLU A 255 -1.99 8.93 -4.66
C GLU A 255 -1.79 10.02 -5.73
N HIS A 256 -2.50 9.94 -6.84
CA HIS A 256 -2.47 10.98 -7.88
C HIS A 256 -3.11 12.31 -7.46
N LEU A 257 -3.98 12.31 -6.45
CA LEU A 257 -4.65 13.52 -5.98
C LEU A 257 -3.85 14.28 -4.92
N GLY A 258 -3.06 13.58 -4.11
CA GLY A 258 -2.38 14.15 -2.95
C GLY A 258 -0.86 14.07 -2.97
N LEU A 259 -0.33 13.02 -3.56
CA LEU A 259 1.07 12.66 -3.43
C LEU A 259 1.72 12.51 -4.82
N ARG A 260 2.61 13.40 -5.18
CA ARG A 260 3.48 13.25 -6.36
C ARG A 260 4.90 13.62 -6.02
N THR A 261 5.82 12.64 -6.05
CA THR A 261 7.28 12.77 -6.09
C THR A 261 8.07 12.35 -4.86
N ARG A 262 9.41 12.38 -4.94
CA ARG A 262 10.38 12.16 -3.82
C ARG A 262 10.07 12.91 -2.53
N ALA A 263 9.39 14.06 -2.61
CA ALA A 263 8.94 14.84 -1.46
C ALA A 263 7.91 14.08 -0.61
N GLU A 264 7.20 13.15 -1.18
CA GLU A 264 6.11 12.40 -0.56
C GLU A 264 6.61 11.47 0.54
N LEU A 265 7.67 10.72 0.28
CA LEU A 265 8.28 9.87 1.31
C LEU A 265 8.83 10.70 2.48
N LEU A 266 9.46 11.84 2.18
CA LEU A 266 10.02 12.75 3.17
C LEU A 266 8.94 13.46 3.99
N GLY A 267 7.84 13.87 3.33
CA GLY A 267 6.67 14.43 3.98
C GLY A 267 6.00 13.44 4.94
N TRP A 268 5.96 12.18 4.58
CA TRP A 268 5.44 11.08 5.40
C TRP A 268 6.19 10.92 6.70
N ILE A 269 7.49 10.89 6.62
CA ILE A 269 8.39 10.76 7.77
C ILE A 269 8.30 12.00 8.66
N ALA A 270 8.16 13.19 8.06
CA ALA A 270 7.94 14.43 8.81
C ALA A 270 6.59 14.42 9.55
N THR A 271 5.55 13.82 8.97
CA THR A 271 4.21 13.75 9.58
C THR A 271 4.13 12.76 10.74
N ALA A 272 4.96 11.72 10.76
CA ALA A 272 5.10 10.81 11.90
C ALA A 272 5.82 11.46 13.12
N GLY A 273 5.94 12.78 13.18
CA GLY A 273 6.62 13.52 14.25
C GLY A 273 8.12 13.70 14.02
N LEU A 274 8.60 13.36 12.84
CA LEU A 274 10.00 13.45 12.44
C LEU A 274 10.25 14.81 11.77
N GLN A 275 10.77 15.77 12.50
CA GLN A 275 11.34 16.96 11.87
C GLN A 275 12.65 16.57 11.17
N VAL A 276 12.66 16.61 9.86
CA VAL A 276 13.88 16.44 9.07
C VAL A 276 14.74 17.68 9.26
N LEU A 277 15.81 17.54 10.02
CA LEU A 277 16.77 18.64 10.26
C LEU A 277 17.76 18.67 9.09
N GLY A 278 17.60 19.65 8.23
CA GLY A 278 18.51 19.96 7.12
C GLY A 278 17.80 20.06 5.77
N ARG A 279 18.29 20.96 4.93
CA ARG A 279 17.86 21.06 3.53
C ARG A 279 18.31 19.78 2.80
N ILE A 280 17.37 18.93 2.45
CA ILE A 280 17.62 17.86 1.50
C ILE A 280 17.51 18.49 0.11
N ASP A 281 18.60 18.48 -0.65
CA ASP A 281 18.61 18.96 -2.04
C ASP A 281 17.84 17.96 -2.90
N THR A 282 16.56 18.28 -3.16
CA THR A 282 15.65 17.45 -3.96
C THR A 282 15.81 17.67 -5.47
N ARG A 283 16.79 18.48 -5.91
CA ARG A 283 17.02 18.69 -7.34
C ARG A 283 17.55 17.41 -7.98
N PRO A 284 17.00 16.95 -9.10
CA PRO A 284 17.53 15.81 -9.83
C PRO A 284 18.96 16.09 -10.28
N LYS A 285 19.89 15.21 -9.89
CA LYS A 285 21.32 15.33 -10.25
C LYS A 285 21.62 15.08 -11.73
N HIS A 286 20.64 14.63 -12.53
CA HIS A 286 20.80 14.43 -13.97
C HIS A 286 19.55 14.79 -14.79
N PRO A 287 19.67 15.65 -15.81
CA PRO A 287 18.57 16.03 -16.69
C PRO A 287 18.32 15.05 -17.86
N LYS A 288 18.83 13.82 -17.83
CA LYS A 288 18.82 12.91 -19.00
C LYS A 288 17.99 11.62 -18.88
N SER A 289 17.10 11.46 -17.93
CA SER A 289 16.17 10.31 -17.92
C SER A 289 14.73 10.73 -18.29
N ARG A 290 14.59 11.42 -19.44
CA ARG A 290 13.25 11.81 -19.97
C ARG A 290 12.55 10.72 -20.77
N ASP A 291 13.06 9.48 -20.79
CA ASP A 291 12.54 8.40 -21.64
C ASP A 291 12.12 7.14 -20.88
N ALA A 292 11.87 7.21 -19.59
CA ALA A 292 11.09 6.19 -18.90
C ALA A 292 9.61 6.60 -19.01
N SER A 293 9.02 6.24 -20.11
CA SER A 293 7.60 6.42 -20.38
C SER A 293 6.75 5.68 -19.35
N ASP A 294 5.86 6.39 -18.78
CA ASP A 294 4.78 6.10 -17.87
C ASP A 294 5.08 6.30 -16.37
N PRO A 295 4.78 7.51 -15.86
CA PRO A 295 4.80 7.79 -14.41
C PRO A 295 3.84 6.93 -13.60
N LEU A 296 2.86 6.29 -14.22
CA LEU A 296 1.87 5.40 -13.60
C LEU A 296 2.48 4.11 -13.04
N HIS A 297 3.52 3.57 -13.67
CA HIS A 297 4.19 2.36 -13.20
C HIS A 297 5.15 2.60 -12.03
N ALA A 298 5.78 3.76 -11.97
CA ALA A 298 6.73 4.10 -10.91
C ALA A 298 6.05 4.30 -9.53
N ALA A 299 4.77 4.69 -9.51
CA ALA A 299 4.03 4.95 -8.27
C ALA A 299 3.50 3.68 -7.58
N ARG A 300 3.40 2.55 -8.30
CA ARG A 300 2.71 1.34 -7.83
C ARG A 300 3.37 0.57 -6.68
N SER A 301 4.58 0.93 -6.27
CA SER A 301 5.39 0.00 -5.49
C SER A 301 5.96 0.53 -4.17
N ALA A 302 5.72 1.76 -3.77
CA ALA A 302 6.18 2.25 -2.46
C ALA A 302 5.26 1.76 -1.33
N GLU A 303 5.23 0.46 -1.10
CA GLU A 303 4.54 -0.11 0.07
C GLU A 303 5.38 0.03 1.33
N VAL A 304 5.18 1.12 2.06
CA VAL A 304 5.71 1.30 3.43
C VAL A 304 4.74 0.63 4.43
N THR A 305 4.55 -0.67 4.30
CA THR A 305 3.52 -1.40 5.06
C THR A 305 3.94 -1.75 6.49
N SER A 306 5.23 -1.69 6.83
CA SER A 306 5.73 -2.25 8.09
C SER A 306 6.23 -1.25 9.13
N LEU A 307 6.41 0.02 8.81
CA LEU A 307 6.92 1.02 9.78
C LEU A 307 5.91 1.45 10.84
N TRP A 308 4.62 1.18 10.65
CA TRP A 308 3.57 1.57 11.59
C TRP A 308 3.58 0.82 12.92
N ARG A 309 4.11 -0.41 12.97
CA ARG A 309 4.26 -1.12 14.26
C ARG A 309 5.31 -0.48 15.17
N LEU A 310 6.26 0.26 14.60
CA LEU A 310 7.32 0.95 15.36
C LEU A 310 6.91 2.35 15.85
N ALA A 311 5.91 2.97 15.23
CA ALA A 311 5.42 4.31 15.61
C ALA A 311 4.23 4.28 16.58
N ALA A 312 3.61 3.11 16.80
CA ALA A 312 2.45 2.92 17.68
C ALA A 312 2.81 2.26 19.02
N ALA A 313 4.07 1.98 19.28
CA ALA A 313 4.64 1.55 20.56
C ALA A 313 5.48 2.68 21.16
#